data_740512a3f6e9a52d67a406e16063ba32
#
_entry.id   740512a3f6e9a52d67a406e16063ba32
#
_cell.length_a   1.000
_cell.length_b   1.000
_cell.length_c   1.000
_cell.angle_alpha   90.00
_cell.angle_beta   90.00
_cell.angle_gamma   90.00
#
_symmetry.space_group_name_H-M   'P 1'
#
loop_
_entity.id
_entity.type
_entity.pdbx_description
1 polymer ?
#
loop_
_entity_poly.entity_id
_entity_poly.type
_entity_poly.pdbx_seq_one_letter_code
_entity_poly.pdbx_strand_id
1 'polypeptide(L)'
;TDSATIIQMFLNNASWGDAVRKPLAGDASRRRYERLTNTDGHDAILMDADPATGEDVVPFIKIANHLNDCGLNAPEIFAADPQNGMLLLQDFGNGLFAKLMADDPNCQRELYTRAVDVLLALHKCPMPDPIPAYPPLMPDLAALAVVWYRGGLLGDDPALEGSLSSLMKDAIAG
;
A
#
# COMPACT_ATOMS: atom_id res chain seq x y z
N THR A 1 9.16 -20.94 -14.88
CA THR A 1 9.90 -21.08 -13.61
C THR A 1 8.86 -20.96 -12.49
N ASP A 2 8.94 -21.81 -11.49
CA ASP A 2 8.02 -21.77 -10.35
C ASP A 2 8.26 -20.52 -9.50
N SER A 3 7.17 -19.90 -8.99
CA SER A 3 7.22 -18.69 -8.17
C SER A 3 8.18 -18.84 -6.96
N ALA A 4 8.18 -19.99 -6.31
CA ALA A 4 9.08 -20.27 -5.19
C ALA A 4 10.57 -20.17 -5.59
N THR A 5 10.93 -20.67 -6.79
CA THR A 5 12.30 -20.60 -7.31
C THR A 5 12.70 -19.14 -7.59
N ILE A 6 11.80 -18.34 -8.18
CA ILE A 6 12.06 -16.93 -8.48
C ILE A 6 12.30 -16.15 -7.18
N ILE A 7 11.43 -16.34 -6.18
CA ILE A 7 11.59 -15.71 -4.86
C ILE A 7 12.95 -16.09 -4.25
N GLN A 8 13.32 -17.38 -4.27
CA GLN A 8 14.59 -17.83 -3.70
C GLN A 8 15.79 -17.20 -4.42
N MET A 9 15.75 -17.10 -5.75
CA MET A 9 16.79 -16.42 -6.53
C MET A 9 16.90 -14.93 -6.16
N PHE A 10 15.77 -14.23 -6.03
CA PHE A 10 15.73 -12.85 -5.61
C PHE A 10 16.37 -12.66 -4.21
N LEU A 11 15.98 -13.50 -3.24
CA LEU A 11 16.52 -13.45 -1.88
C LEU A 11 18.02 -13.78 -1.83
N ASN A 12 18.47 -14.76 -2.62
CA ASN A 12 19.90 -15.08 -2.71
C ASN A 12 20.70 -13.88 -3.25
N ASN A 13 20.22 -13.21 -4.28
CA ASN A 13 20.86 -12.03 -4.87
C ASN A 13 20.88 -10.84 -3.88
N ALA A 14 19.88 -10.74 -3.03
CA ALA A 14 19.81 -9.71 -1.98
C ALA A 14 20.57 -10.09 -0.69
N SER A 15 21.26 -11.24 -0.65
CA SER A 15 21.94 -11.77 0.55
C SER A 15 20.98 -12.13 1.71
N TRP A 16 19.75 -12.51 1.38
CA TRP A 16 18.70 -12.94 2.31
C TRP A 16 18.24 -14.39 2.05
N GLY A 17 19.02 -15.18 1.30
CA GLY A 17 18.63 -16.53 0.88
C GLY A 17 18.41 -17.51 2.02
N ASP A 18 19.12 -17.34 3.14
CA ASP A 18 19.04 -18.20 4.35
C ASP A 18 18.07 -17.63 5.41
N ALA A 19 17.35 -16.56 5.11
CA ALA A 19 16.44 -15.93 6.06
C ALA A 19 15.25 -16.84 6.41
N VAL A 20 14.88 -16.85 7.69
CA VAL A 20 13.64 -17.48 8.14
C VAL A 20 12.45 -16.65 7.66
N ARG A 21 11.49 -17.28 6.99
CA ARG A 21 10.33 -16.63 6.37
C ARG A 21 9.07 -16.93 7.16
N LYS A 22 8.28 -15.88 7.47
CA LYS A 22 6.99 -15.99 8.15
C LYS A 22 5.93 -15.19 7.37
N PRO A 23 4.87 -15.84 6.87
CA PRO A 23 3.78 -15.12 6.19
C PRO A 23 3.14 -14.07 7.12
N LEU A 24 2.85 -12.91 6.57
CA LEU A 24 2.03 -11.89 7.21
C LEU A 24 0.59 -12.02 6.75
N ALA A 25 -0.36 -11.61 7.60
CA ALA A 25 -1.75 -11.57 7.21
C ALA A 25 -1.90 -10.61 6.02
N GLY A 26 -2.54 -11.08 4.94
CA GLY A 26 -2.85 -10.27 3.78
C GLY A 26 -3.93 -9.25 4.09
N ASP A 27 -3.99 -8.21 3.28
CA ASP A 27 -5.09 -7.26 3.21
C ASP A 27 -6.00 -7.58 2.01
N ALA A 28 -6.80 -6.61 1.57
CA ALA A 28 -7.67 -6.75 0.40
C ALA A 28 -6.92 -6.74 -0.95
N SER A 29 -5.59 -6.54 -0.95
CA SER A 29 -4.78 -6.56 -2.17
C SER A 29 -4.38 -8.00 -2.57
N ARG A 30 -3.92 -8.15 -3.82
CA ARG A 30 -3.37 -9.42 -4.30
C ARG A 30 -1.90 -9.62 -3.93
N ARG A 31 -1.30 -8.64 -3.26
CA ARG A 31 0.09 -8.68 -2.79
C ARG A 31 0.21 -9.62 -1.61
N ARG A 32 1.30 -10.36 -1.59
CA ARG A 32 1.66 -11.23 -0.47
C ARG A 32 2.84 -10.63 0.26
N TYR A 33 2.85 -10.77 1.57
CA TYR A 33 3.92 -10.26 2.41
C TYR A 33 4.45 -11.34 3.33
N GLU A 34 5.77 -11.37 3.50
CA GLU A 34 6.42 -12.23 4.48
C GLU A 34 7.42 -11.40 5.28
N ARG A 35 7.46 -11.62 6.58
CA ARG A 35 8.56 -11.13 7.42
C ARG A 35 9.71 -12.11 7.30
N LEU A 36 10.89 -11.57 7.01
CA LEU A 36 12.15 -12.30 6.93
C LEU A 36 12.98 -11.95 8.15
N THR A 37 13.64 -12.96 8.74
CA THR A 37 14.67 -12.73 9.76
C THR A 37 15.96 -13.39 9.26
N ASN A 38 17.03 -12.62 9.04
CA ASN A 38 18.30 -13.16 8.60
C ASN A 38 19.08 -13.80 9.73
N THR A 39 20.24 -14.41 9.41
CA THR A 39 21.12 -15.08 10.38
C THR A 39 21.67 -14.17 11.46
N ASP A 40 21.77 -12.86 11.18
CA ASP A 40 22.24 -11.83 12.12
C ASP A 40 21.13 -11.29 13.02
N GLY A 41 19.89 -11.76 12.83
CA GLY A 41 18.72 -11.36 13.60
C GLY A 41 18.09 -10.05 13.10
N HIS A 42 18.44 -9.57 11.90
CA HIS A 42 17.77 -8.42 11.30
C HIS A 42 16.49 -8.84 10.59
N ASP A 43 15.46 -7.99 10.69
CA ASP A 43 14.18 -8.21 10.04
C ASP A 43 14.02 -7.36 8.77
N ALA A 44 13.32 -7.92 7.79
CA ALA A 44 12.88 -7.23 6.57
C ALA A 44 11.52 -7.78 6.13
N ILE A 45 10.86 -7.07 5.22
CA ILE A 45 9.59 -7.49 4.61
C ILE A 45 9.84 -7.82 3.14
N LEU A 46 9.54 -9.05 2.75
CA LEU A 46 9.38 -9.43 1.35
C LEU A 46 7.95 -9.06 0.90
N MET A 47 7.84 -8.23 -0.14
CA MET A 47 6.61 -8.03 -0.90
C MET A 47 6.69 -8.86 -2.17
N ASP A 48 5.68 -9.68 -2.42
CA ASP A 48 5.47 -10.44 -3.66
C ASP A 48 4.16 -9.94 -4.30
N ALA A 49 4.30 -9.21 -5.37
CA ALA A 49 3.23 -8.56 -6.14
C ALA A 49 3.27 -9.10 -7.58
N ASP A 50 2.83 -10.35 -7.76
CA ASP A 50 2.92 -11.08 -9.03
C ASP A 50 2.32 -10.28 -10.20
N PRO A 51 3.12 -9.88 -11.21
CA PRO A 51 2.65 -9.13 -12.37
C PRO A 51 1.54 -9.84 -13.17
N ALA A 52 1.49 -11.18 -13.13
CA ALA A 52 0.44 -11.95 -13.78
C ALA A 52 -0.95 -11.66 -13.17
N THR A 53 -1.01 -11.13 -11.96
CA THR A 53 -2.26 -10.71 -11.29
C THR A 53 -2.65 -9.25 -11.58
N GLY A 54 -1.85 -8.54 -12.38
CA GLY A 54 -2.03 -7.11 -12.70
C GLY A 54 -1.38 -6.17 -11.68
N GLU A 55 -0.59 -6.69 -10.72
CA GLU A 55 0.16 -5.87 -9.78
C GLU A 55 1.41 -5.28 -10.45
N ASP A 56 1.79 -4.06 -10.02
CA ASP A 56 3.00 -3.36 -10.44
C ASP A 56 3.66 -2.71 -9.22
N VAL A 57 4.94 -2.96 -9.02
CA VAL A 57 5.72 -2.40 -7.90
C VAL A 57 6.41 -1.08 -8.24
N VAL A 58 6.46 -0.70 -9.51
CA VAL A 58 7.13 0.54 -9.95
C VAL A 58 6.51 1.79 -9.31
N PRO A 59 5.17 1.95 -9.26
CA PRO A 59 4.54 3.06 -8.55
C PRO A 59 4.88 3.08 -7.05
N PHE A 60 4.93 1.91 -6.40
CA PHE A 60 5.32 1.81 -4.99
C PHE A 60 6.74 2.34 -4.76
N ILE A 61 7.71 1.88 -5.58
CA ILE A 61 9.12 2.32 -5.52
C ILE A 61 9.20 3.84 -5.65
N LYS A 62 8.51 4.40 -6.65
CA LYS A 62 8.50 5.83 -6.94
C LYS A 62 7.98 6.65 -5.77
N ILE A 63 6.86 6.24 -5.19
CA ILE A 63 6.23 6.94 -4.07
C ILE A 63 7.06 6.80 -2.80
N ALA A 64 7.58 5.60 -2.50
CA ALA A 64 8.42 5.40 -1.32
C ALA A 64 9.68 6.29 -1.35
N ASN A 65 10.36 6.35 -2.49
CA ASN A 65 11.53 7.22 -2.68
C ASN A 65 11.14 8.69 -2.53
N HIS A 66 10.06 9.13 -3.18
CA HIS A 66 9.59 10.51 -3.05
C HIS A 66 9.26 10.91 -1.61
N LEU A 67 8.59 10.03 -0.86
CA LEU A 67 8.27 10.29 0.55
C LEU A 67 9.54 10.40 1.40
N ASN A 68 10.53 9.54 1.17
CA ASN A 68 11.82 9.62 1.85
C ASN A 68 12.58 10.91 1.48
N ASP A 69 12.56 11.33 0.22
CA ASP A 69 13.15 12.60 -0.23
C ASP A 69 12.46 13.83 0.42
N CYS A 70 11.18 13.71 0.74
CA CYS A 70 10.43 14.70 1.52
C CYS A 70 10.72 14.66 3.03
N GLY A 71 11.59 13.76 3.50
CA GLY A 71 11.86 13.57 4.93
C GLY A 71 10.72 12.86 5.68
N LEU A 72 9.81 12.20 4.95
CA LEU A 72 8.77 11.34 5.51
C LEU A 72 9.29 9.90 5.58
N ASN A 73 8.83 9.17 6.59
CA ASN A 73 9.35 7.83 6.87
C ASN A 73 8.57 6.76 6.07
N ALA A 74 8.91 6.60 4.80
CA ALA A 74 8.48 5.45 4.00
C ALA A 74 9.49 4.29 4.15
N PRO A 75 9.10 3.03 3.92
CA PRO A 75 10.03 1.91 4.06
C PRO A 75 11.19 2.03 3.07
N GLU A 76 12.41 1.87 3.58
CA GLU A 76 13.59 1.74 2.75
C GLU A 76 13.48 0.48 1.88
N ILE A 77 13.92 0.57 0.62
CA ILE A 77 13.91 -0.53 -0.33
C ILE A 77 15.31 -1.11 -0.41
N PHE A 78 15.54 -2.27 0.21
CA PHE A 78 16.85 -2.93 0.25
C PHE A 78 17.18 -3.61 -1.08
N ALA A 79 16.18 -4.17 -1.75
CA ALA A 79 16.31 -4.75 -3.08
C ALA A 79 14.99 -4.68 -3.84
N ALA A 80 15.06 -4.66 -5.18
CA ALA A 80 13.90 -4.62 -6.06
C ALA A 80 14.12 -5.48 -7.30
N ASP A 81 13.08 -6.22 -7.70
CA ASP A 81 12.95 -6.92 -8.97
C ASP A 81 11.57 -6.62 -9.57
N PRO A 82 11.43 -5.46 -10.26
CA PRO A 82 10.15 -5.05 -10.82
C PRO A 82 9.62 -6.00 -11.90
N GLN A 83 10.49 -6.72 -12.59
CA GLN A 83 10.08 -7.66 -13.65
C GLN A 83 9.31 -8.85 -13.07
N ASN A 84 9.69 -9.29 -11.88
CA ASN A 84 9.03 -10.38 -11.16
C ASN A 84 8.12 -9.88 -10.02
N GLY A 85 7.97 -8.55 -9.87
CA GLY A 85 7.07 -7.94 -8.87
C GLY A 85 7.54 -8.07 -7.43
N MET A 86 8.86 -8.12 -7.16
CA MET A 86 9.40 -8.35 -5.82
C MET A 86 10.11 -7.13 -5.26
N LEU A 87 9.87 -6.87 -3.97
CA LEU A 87 10.61 -5.89 -3.19
C LEU A 87 11.04 -6.48 -1.85
N LEU A 88 12.25 -6.11 -1.41
CA LEU A 88 12.71 -6.33 -0.05
C LEU A 88 12.72 -4.98 0.66
N LEU A 89 11.93 -4.86 1.72
CA LEU A 89 11.59 -3.60 2.36
C LEU A 89 12.03 -3.58 3.83
N GLN A 90 12.25 -2.40 4.36
CA GLN A 90 12.41 -2.18 5.79
C GLN A 90 11.17 -2.67 6.55
N ASP A 91 11.40 -3.39 7.66
CA ASP A 91 10.34 -3.78 8.59
C ASP A 91 10.15 -2.70 9.66
N PHE A 92 8.96 -2.13 9.74
CA PHE A 92 8.57 -1.18 10.79
C PHE A 92 8.05 -1.87 12.07
N GLY A 93 8.07 -3.20 12.11
CA GLY A 93 7.61 -3.98 13.25
C GLY A 93 6.08 -4.03 13.38
N ASN A 94 5.61 -4.15 14.61
CA ASN A 94 4.19 -4.40 14.92
C ASN A 94 3.48 -3.21 15.58
N GLY A 95 4.06 -2.01 15.52
CA GLY A 95 3.52 -0.80 16.15
C GLY A 95 2.35 -0.16 15.40
N LEU A 96 1.35 -0.95 15.01
CA LEU A 96 0.15 -0.44 14.35
C LEU A 96 -0.67 0.42 15.31
N PHE A 97 -1.18 1.57 14.84
CA PHE A 97 -2.01 2.48 15.63
C PHE A 97 -3.20 1.77 16.29
N ALA A 98 -3.89 0.89 15.54
CA ALA A 98 -5.01 0.14 16.08
C ALA A 98 -4.62 -0.72 17.29
N LYS A 99 -3.44 -1.36 17.24
CA LYS A 99 -2.93 -2.17 18.35
C LYS A 99 -2.51 -1.30 19.51
N LEU A 100 -1.75 -0.23 19.27
CA LEU A 100 -1.31 0.68 20.32
C LEU A 100 -2.49 1.30 21.08
N MET A 101 -3.54 1.72 20.35
CA MET A 101 -4.76 2.25 20.96
C MET A 101 -5.60 1.21 21.71
N ALA A 102 -5.52 -0.06 21.28
CA ALA A 102 -6.17 -1.15 22.01
C ALA A 102 -5.45 -1.46 23.33
N ASP A 103 -4.11 -1.38 23.33
CA ASP A 103 -3.26 -1.61 24.50
C ASP A 103 -3.31 -0.42 25.48
N ASP A 104 -3.35 0.83 24.98
CA ASP A 104 -3.51 2.06 25.75
C ASP A 104 -4.41 3.08 25.03
N PRO A 105 -5.70 3.16 25.36
CA PRO A 105 -6.63 4.12 24.76
C PRO A 105 -6.24 5.60 24.95
N ASN A 106 -5.43 5.93 25.97
CA ASN A 106 -5.04 7.32 26.24
C ASN A 106 -4.06 7.87 25.19
N CYS A 107 -3.34 6.99 24.47
CA CYS A 107 -2.41 7.39 23.41
C CYS A 107 -3.12 7.85 22.10
N GLN A 108 -4.44 7.64 22.00
CA GLN A 108 -5.21 7.93 20.77
C GLN A 108 -5.00 9.34 20.25
N ARG A 109 -5.14 10.34 21.12
CA ARG A 109 -5.01 11.75 20.73
C ARG A 109 -3.61 12.05 20.19
N GLU A 110 -2.58 11.55 20.85
CA GLU A 110 -1.19 11.76 20.44
C GLU A 110 -0.92 11.12 19.07
N LEU A 111 -1.35 9.87 18.85
CA LEU A 111 -1.16 9.17 17.60
C LEU A 111 -1.86 9.87 16.44
N TYR A 112 -3.11 10.31 16.61
CA TYR A 112 -3.81 11.07 15.57
C TYR A 112 -3.18 12.45 15.33
N THR A 113 -2.68 13.12 16.37
CA THR A 113 -1.95 14.38 16.18
C THR A 113 -0.71 14.16 15.32
N ARG A 114 0.09 13.14 15.61
CA ARG A 114 1.27 12.77 14.79
C ARG A 114 0.88 12.43 13.35
N ALA A 115 -0.23 11.73 13.14
CA ALA A 115 -0.71 11.43 11.79
C ALA A 115 -1.08 12.72 11.03
N VAL A 116 -1.73 13.68 11.68
CA VAL A 116 -2.02 15.00 11.09
C VAL A 116 -0.74 15.76 10.77
N ASP A 117 0.26 15.73 11.65
CA ASP A 117 1.54 16.39 11.41
C ASP A 117 2.25 15.82 10.17
N VAL A 118 2.20 14.50 9.97
CA VAL A 118 2.72 13.83 8.75
C VAL A 118 1.97 14.32 7.51
N LEU A 119 0.63 14.42 7.55
CA LEU A 119 -0.15 14.95 6.43
C LEU A 119 0.18 16.41 6.13
N LEU A 120 0.38 17.24 7.15
CA LEU A 120 0.79 18.64 6.98
C LEU A 120 2.19 18.76 6.38
N ALA A 121 3.09 17.86 6.75
CA ALA A 121 4.42 17.79 6.15
C ALA A 121 4.34 17.36 4.67
N LEU A 122 3.53 16.33 4.36
CA LEU A 122 3.30 15.86 2.99
C LEU A 122 2.74 16.97 2.09
N HIS A 123 1.78 17.77 2.57
CA HIS A 123 1.21 18.89 1.81
C HIS A 123 2.23 20.00 1.47
N LYS A 124 3.35 20.05 2.15
CA LYS A 124 4.46 20.99 1.86
C LYS A 124 5.46 20.44 0.84
N CYS A 125 5.40 19.15 0.56
CA CYS A 125 6.28 18.53 -0.42
C CYS A 125 5.83 18.87 -1.85
N PRO A 126 6.77 19.02 -2.80
CA PRO A 126 6.41 19.14 -4.19
C PRO A 126 5.70 17.86 -4.66
N MET A 127 4.76 17.98 -5.59
CA MET A 127 4.11 16.82 -6.17
C MET A 127 5.14 16.01 -6.98
N PRO A 128 5.25 14.69 -6.80
CA PRO A 128 6.13 13.88 -7.64
C PRO A 128 5.59 13.81 -9.07
N ASP A 129 6.49 13.91 -10.06
CA ASP A 129 6.14 13.85 -11.47
C ASP A 129 6.35 12.43 -12.04
N PRO A 130 5.44 11.86 -12.86
CA PRO A 130 4.02 12.18 -13.04
C PRO A 130 3.14 11.27 -12.15
N ILE A 131 2.27 11.84 -11.35
CA ILE A 131 1.15 11.11 -10.75
C ILE A 131 -0.12 11.48 -11.53
N PRO A 132 -0.92 10.50 -12.00
CA PRO A 132 -2.21 10.80 -12.61
C PRO A 132 -3.09 11.58 -11.65
N ALA A 133 -3.76 12.61 -12.15
CA ALA A 133 -4.72 13.34 -11.33
C ALA A 133 -5.86 12.41 -10.90
N TYR A 134 -6.06 12.29 -9.58
CA TYR A 134 -7.09 11.44 -9.00
C TYR A 134 -8.53 11.99 -9.15
N PRO A 135 -8.76 13.34 -9.09
CA PRO A 135 -10.09 13.90 -9.16
C PRO A 135 -10.98 13.44 -10.32
N PRO A 136 -10.47 13.24 -11.55
CA PRO A 136 -11.31 12.76 -12.66
C PRO A 136 -11.89 11.35 -12.44
N LEU A 137 -11.25 10.53 -11.59
CA LEU A 137 -11.67 9.16 -11.31
C LEU A 137 -12.61 9.06 -10.09
N MET A 138 -12.66 10.09 -9.23
CA MET A 138 -13.41 10.04 -7.98
C MET A 138 -14.92 9.80 -8.17
N PRO A 139 -15.60 10.43 -9.15
CA PRO A 139 -17.02 10.19 -9.37
C PRO A 139 -17.34 8.72 -9.68
N ASP A 140 -16.54 8.11 -10.54
CA ASP A 140 -16.74 6.72 -10.95
C ASP A 140 -16.38 5.74 -9.80
N LEU A 141 -15.33 6.05 -9.04
CA LEU A 141 -14.97 5.28 -7.83
C LEU A 141 -16.05 5.38 -6.75
N ALA A 142 -16.68 6.55 -6.55
CA ALA A 142 -17.79 6.71 -5.63
C ALA A 142 -19.02 5.88 -6.06
N ALA A 143 -19.28 5.79 -7.37
CA ALA A 143 -20.37 4.99 -7.92
C ALA A 143 -20.21 3.48 -7.65
N LEU A 144 -18.99 2.97 -7.41
CA LEU A 144 -18.74 1.57 -7.04
C LEU A 144 -19.49 1.16 -5.77
N ALA A 145 -19.82 2.09 -4.86
CA ALA A 145 -20.66 1.80 -3.70
C ALA A 145 -22.06 1.32 -4.11
N VAL A 146 -22.62 1.86 -5.18
CA VAL A 146 -23.91 1.40 -5.73
C VAL A 146 -23.73 0.04 -6.41
N VAL A 147 -22.71 -0.12 -7.23
CA VAL A 147 -22.44 -1.37 -7.98
C VAL A 147 -22.21 -2.55 -7.03
N TRP A 148 -21.27 -2.41 -6.11
CA TRP A 148 -20.83 -3.55 -5.29
C TRP A 148 -21.64 -3.73 -4.02
N TYR A 149 -21.88 -2.67 -3.26
CA TYR A 149 -22.57 -2.78 -1.96
C TYR A 149 -24.07 -2.93 -2.15
N ARG A 150 -24.72 -1.98 -2.86
CA ARG A 150 -26.17 -2.05 -3.09
C ARG A 150 -26.52 -3.17 -4.05
N GLY A 151 -25.78 -3.32 -5.15
CA GLY A 151 -26.02 -4.38 -6.14
C GLY A 151 -25.96 -5.76 -5.52
N GLY A 152 -24.99 -6.02 -4.62
CA GLY A 152 -24.87 -7.29 -3.91
C GLY A 152 -26.01 -7.59 -2.92
N LEU A 153 -26.68 -6.57 -2.38
CA LEU A 153 -27.76 -6.72 -1.39
C LEU A 153 -29.17 -6.62 -1.99
N LEU A 154 -29.36 -5.72 -2.95
CA LEU A 154 -30.68 -5.31 -3.45
C LEU A 154 -30.84 -5.45 -4.97
N GLY A 155 -29.79 -5.85 -5.67
CA GLY A 155 -29.74 -5.93 -7.14
C GLY A 155 -29.22 -4.64 -7.78
N ASP A 156 -28.90 -4.74 -9.08
CA ASP A 156 -28.31 -3.65 -9.86
C ASP A 156 -29.27 -2.46 -10.02
N ASP A 157 -28.73 -1.26 -10.00
CA ASP A 157 -29.47 0.00 -10.21
C ASP A 157 -28.63 1.00 -11.01
N PRO A 158 -28.59 0.85 -12.35
CA PRO A 158 -27.79 1.75 -13.20
C PRO A 158 -28.25 3.21 -13.13
N ALA A 159 -29.50 3.48 -12.80
CA ALA A 159 -30.03 4.85 -12.67
C ALA A 159 -29.45 5.53 -11.42
N LEU A 160 -29.39 4.82 -10.31
CA LEU A 160 -28.78 5.33 -9.08
C LEU A 160 -27.28 5.49 -9.22
N GLU A 161 -26.60 4.55 -9.88
CA GLU A 161 -25.17 4.62 -10.21
C GLU A 161 -24.86 5.89 -11.02
N GLY A 162 -25.59 6.12 -12.11
CA GLY A 162 -25.43 7.30 -12.95
C GLY A 162 -25.74 8.62 -12.22
N SER A 163 -26.75 8.61 -11.36
CA SER A 163 -27.11 9.77 -10.55
C SER A 163 -26.00 10.12 -9.53
N LEU A 164 -25.44 9.13 -8.86
CA LEU A 164 -24.36 9.34 -7.91
C LEU A 164 -23.09 9.85 -8.60
N SER A 165 -22.69 9.24 -9.73
CA SER A 165 -21.55 9.70 -10.52
C SER A 165 -21.73 11.16 -10.98
N SER A 166 -22.95 11.55 -11.43
CA SER A 166 -23.23 12.93 -11.83
C SER A 166 -23.13 13.90 -10.66
N LEU A 167 -23.74 13.59 -9.53
CA LEU A 167 -23.66 14.41 -8.32
C LEU A 167 -22.22 14.61 -7.83
N MET A 168 -21.40 13.55 -7.90
CA MET A 168 -19.97 13.62 -7.53
C MET A 168 -19.18 14.49 -8.52
N LYS A 169 -19.48 14.41 -9.82
CA LYS A 169 -18.85 15.30 -10.84
C LYS A 169 -19.14 16.76 -10.55
N ASP A 170 -20.42 17.08 -10.26
CA ASP A 170 -20.84 18.43 -9.94
C ASP A 170 -20.19 18.96 -8.65
N ALA A 171 -20.07 18.11 -7.61
CA ALA A 171 -19.44 18.47 -6.34
C ALA A 171 -17.91 18.70 -6.45
N ILE A 172 -17.24 18.05 -7.39
CA ILE A 172 -15.79 18.19 -7.59
C ILE A 172 -15.48 19.40 -8.52
N ALA A 173 -16.41 19.75 -9.42
CA ALA A 173 -16.24 20.85 -10.36
C ALA A 173 -16.44 22.24 -9.72
N GLY A 174 -17.07 22.34 -8.55
CA GLY A 174 -17.32 23.61 -7.81
C GLY A 174 -16.23 23.91 -6.81
#